data_24d88a3979b5846de400b1ca095e16a3
#
_entry.id   24d88a3979b5846de400b1ca095e16a3
#
_cell.length_a   1.000
_cell.length_b   1.000
_cell.length_c   1.000
_cell.angle_alpha   90.00
_cell.angle_beta   90.00
_cell.angle_gamma   90.00
#
_symmetry.space_group_name_H-M   'P 1'
#
loop_
_entity.id
_entity.type
_entity.pdbx_description
1 polymer ?
#
loop_
_entity_poly.entity_id
_entity_poly.type
_entity_poly.pdbx_seq_one_letter_code
_entity_poly.pdbx_strand_id
1 'polypeptide(L)'
;ILVWLDGGWGVDALLQTQTRAHKDVDIVVSALDVPKLQELLGMKGISVQEGKPPNSFVLANGIGLEVDVHAVNFYDDGNGVYRMQNGEDWIYPAEGFSGRGVIRGMNVKCLSPTTQVLCHTYGYIPVEKDFCDMELLAEQFGVELPPQLRRSPPGSGLS
;
A
#
# COMPACT_ATOMS: atom_id res chain seq x y z
N ILE A 1 10.36 14.25 4.14
CA ILE A 1 10.04 12.82 4.28
C ILE A 1 9.60 12.27 2.93
N LEU A 2 10.12 11.11 2.54
CA LEU A 2 9.65 10.36 1.40
C LEU A 2 8.51 9.43 1.83
N VAL A 3 7.39 9.49 1.11
CA VAL A 3 6.20 8.67 1.34
C VAL A 3 5.82 8.00 0.03
N TRP A 4 5.57 6.70 0.08
CA TRP A 4 5.02 5.95 -1.05
C TRP A 4 3.61 5.52 -0.71
N LEU A 5 2.66 5.85 -1.58
CA LEU A 5 1.29 5.34 -1.45
C LEU A 5 1.25 3.85 -1.77
N ASP A 6 0.55 3.11 -0.94
CA ASP A 6 0.26 1.69 -1.10
C ASP A 6 -1.28 1.51 -1.13
N GLY A 7 -1.75 0.28 -1.22
CA GLY A 7 -3.17 -0.03 -1.18
C GLY A 7 -4.00 0.69 -2.24
N GLY A 8 -5.25 0.98 -1.92
CA GLY A 8 -6.20 1.56 -2.87
C GLY A 8 -5.79 2.92 -3.43
N TRP A 9 -5.25 3.82 -2.61
CA TRP A 9 -4.74 5.11 -3.08
C TRP A 9 -3.48 4.96 -3.93
N GLY A 10 -2.64 3.95 -3.66
CA GLY A 10 -1.49 3.63 -4.50
C GLY A 10 -1.91 3.17 -5.89
N VAL A 11 -2.93 2.32 -5.97
CA VAL A 11 -3.53 1.89 -7.25
C VAL A 11 -4.11 3.07 -8.01
N ASP A 12 -4.91 3.91 -7.35
CA ASP A 12 -5.50 5.09 -7.97
C ASP A 12 -4.44 6.08 -8.47
N ALA A 13 -3.35 6.25 -7.73
CA ALA A 13 -2.23 7.08 -8.17
C ALA A 13 -1.62 6.58 -9.48
N LEU A 14 -1.38 5.27 -9.58
CA LEU A 14 -0.86 4.64 -10.80
C LEU A 14 -1.82 4.81 -11.98
N LEU A 15 -3.11 4.62 -11.74
CA LEU A 15 -4.15 4.76 -12.77
C LEU A 15 -4.47 6.22 -13.10
N GLN A 16 -4.01 7.17 -12.27
CA GLN A 16 -4.25 8.61 -12.38
C GLN A 16 -5.74 8.99 -12.32
N THR A 17 -6.54 8.15 -11.68
CA THR A 17 -7.97 8.38 -11.47
C THR A 17 -8.43 7.66 -10.20
N GLN A 18 -9.35 8.26 -9.47
CA GLN A 18 -9.96 7.60 -8.32
C GLN A 18 -11.03 6.61 -8.81
N THR A 19 -10.79 5.31 -8.59
CA THR A 19 -11.65 4.24 -9.10
C THR A 19 -12.78 3.88 -8.13
N ARG A 20 -12.61 4.18 -6.85
CA ARG A 20 -13.59 3.90 -5.79
C ARG A 20 -13.33 4.78 -4.56
N ALA A 21 -14.24 4.73 -3.59
CA ALA A 21 -13.99 5.33 -2.28
C ALA A 21 -13.01 4.47 -1.48
N HIS A 22 -12.21 5.12 -0.64
CA HIS A 22 -11.25 4.46 0.25
C HIS A 22 -11.53 4.84 1.70
N LYS A 23 -11.42 3.86 2.58
CA LYS A 23 -11.63 4.03 4.01
C LYS A 23 -10.40 4.63 4.71
N ASP A 24 -9.21 4.27 4.24
CA ASP A 24 -7.92 4.61 4.83
C ASP A 24 -6.88 4.94 3.74
N VAL A 25 -5.74 5.41 4.20
CA VAL A 25 -4.57 5.67 3.35
C VAL A 25 -3.44 4.77 3.83
N ASP A 26 -2.98 3.88 2.97
CA ASP A 26 -1.80 3.05 3.23
C ASP A 26 -0.54 3.75 2.72
N ILE A 27 0.46 3.86 3.57
CA ILE A 27 1.74 4.47 3.20
C ILE A 27 2.92 3.60 3.62
N VAL A 28 3.97 3.67 2.82
CA VAL A 28 5.29 3.12 3.16
C VAL A 28 6.25 4.28 3.38
N VAL A 29 6.98 4.24 4.49
CA VAL A 29 7.96 5.26 4.86
C VAL A 29 9.22 4.60 5.41
N SER A 30 10.35 5.32 5.40
CA SER A 30 11.53 4.87 6.14
C SER A 30 11.25 4.85 7.64
N ALA A 31 11.69 3.82 8.33
CA ALA A 31 11.60 3.75 9.79
C ALA A 31 12.32 4.93 10.47
N LEU A 32 13.36 5.47 9.84
CA LEU A 32 14.07 6.65 10.32
C LEU A 32 13.23 7.92 10.29
N ASP A 33 12.23 7.98 9.40
CA ASP A 33 11.36 9.15 9.25
C ASP A 33 10.12 9.10 10.14
N VAL A 34 9.86 7.97 10.82
CA VAL A 34 8.65 7.79 11.65
C VAL A 34 8.50 8.88 12.71
N PRO A 35 9.54 9.27 13.49
CA PRO A 35 9.38 10.34 14.48
C PRO A 35 8.94 11.65 13.85
N LYS A 36 9.50 12.00 12.68
CA LYS A 36 9.14 13.22 11.96
C LYS A 36 7.73 13.16 11.38
N LEU A 37 7.34 12.00 10.87
CA LEU A 37 5.97 11.75 10.41
C LEU A 37 4.96 11.96 11.53
N GLN A 38 5.21 11.38 12.70
CA GLN A 38 4.36 11.54 13.88
C GLN A 38 4.26 13.01 14.33
N GLU A 39 5.36 13.73 14.32
CA GLU A 39 5.38 15.17 14.66
C GLU A 39 4.49 15.97 13.69
N LEU A 40 4.70 15.79 12.37
CA LEU A 40 3.97 16.53 11.34
C LEU A 40 2.47 16.24 11.36
N LEU A 41 2.11 14.97 11.48
CA LEU A 41 0.70 14.57 11.52
C LEU A 41 0.06 14.90 12.87
N GLY A 42 0.82 14.85 13.95
CA GLY A 42 0.37 15.29 15.29
C GLY A 42 -0.08 16.74 15.31
N MET A 43 0.62 17.62 14.57
CA MET A 43 0.20 19.02 14.41
C MET A 43 -1.16 19.18 13.69
N LYS A 44 -1.60 18.13 13.01
CA LYS A 44 -2.92 18.07 12.35
C LYS A 44 -3.96 17.30 13.18
N GLY A 45 -3.66 16.94 14.42
CA GLY A 45 -4.55 16.17 15.28
C GLY A 45 -4.60 14.67 14.94
N ILE A 46 -3.62 14.16 14.21
CA ILE A 46 -3.54 12.77 13.79
C ILE A 46 -2.48 12.07 14.65
N SER A 47 -2.88 11.06 15.40
CA SER A 47 -2.01 10.37 16.37
C SER A 47 -2.17 8.86 16.34
N VAL A 48 -1.27 8.14 16.99
CA VAL A 48 -1.30 6.68 17.04
C VAL A 48 -2.59 6.19 17.70
N GLN A 49 -3.32 5.35 16.99
CA GLN A 49 -4.53 4.67 17.47
C GLN A 49 -4.30 3.20 17.71
N GLU A 50 -3.42 2.58 16.92
CA GLU A 50 -3.16 1.15 16.96
C GLU A 50 -1.71 0.87 16.60
N GLY A 51 -1.16 -0.20 17.15
CA GLY A 51 0.22 -0.62 16.90
C GLY A 51 1.26 0.14 17.71
N LYS A 52 2.52 -0.12 17.41
CA LYS A 52 3.67 0.50 18.10
C LYS A 52 4.70 0.96 17.07
N PRO A 53 4.92 2.29 16.91
CA PRO A 53 6.03 2.78 16.11
C PRO A 53 7.37 2.23 16.63
N PRO A 54 8.37 2.00 15.77
CA PRO A 54 8.40 2.29 14.34
C PRO A 54 7.91 1.15 13.44
N ASN A 55 7.30 0.11 13.97
CA ASN A 55 6.85 -1.02 13.18
C ASN A 55 5.52 -0.69 12.47
N SER A 56 4.61 -1.64 12.39
CA SER A 56 3.26 -1.42 11.84
C SER A 56 2.39 -0.66 12.85
N PHE A 57 1.80 0.43 12.42
CA PHE A 57 0.90 1.21 13.28
C PHE A 57 -0.10 2.03 12.45
N VAL A 58 -1.20 2.39 13.08
CA VAL A 58 -2.27 3.21 12.48
C VAL A 58 -2.30 4.56 13.17
N LEU A 59 -2.32 5.61 12.35
CA LEU A 59 -2.56 6.99 12.78
C LEU A 59 -3.99 7.37 12.41
N ALA A 60 -4.68 8.06 13.31
CA ALA A 60 -6.04 8.51 13.06
C ALA A 60 -6.34 9.82 13.78
N ASN A 61 -7.38 10.52 13.30
CA ASN A 61 -7.88 11.75 13.95
C ASN A 61 -9.18 11.55 14.74
N GLY A 62 -9.70 10.31 14.79
CA GLY A 62 -10.95 9.97 15.50
C GLY A 62 -12.24 10.40 14.78
N ILE A 63 -12.17 11.07 13.63
CA ILE A 63 -13.33 11.58 12.88
C ILE A 63 -13.33 11.14 11.40
N GLY A 64 -12.70 9.99 11.10
CA GLY A 64 -12.79 9.35 9.79
C GLY A 64 -11.52 9.34 8.96
N LEU A 65 -10.43 9.98 9.41
CA LEU A 65 -9.14 9.86 8.74
C LEU A 65 -8.28 8.81 9.43
N GLU A 66 -7.87 7.81 8.68
CA GLU A 66 -6.95 6.76 9.12
C GLU A 66 -5.79 6.64 8.13
N VAL A 67 -4.58 6.51 8.67
CA VAL A 67 -3.36 6.28 7.90
C VAL A 67 -2.68 5.03 8.45
N ASP A 68 -2.60 3.99 7.63
CA ASP A 68 -1.91 2.75 7.95
C ASP A 68 -0.45 2.88 7.52
N VAL A 69 0.46 2.82 8.48
CA VAL A 69 1.89 3.10 8.27
C VAL A 69 2.69 1.82 8.27
N HIS A 70 3.36 1.57 7.14
CA HIS A 70 4.31 0.47 6.98
C HIS A 70 5.72 1.07 6.96
N ALA A 71 6.42 0.99 8.09
CA ALA A 71 7.76 1.52 8.21
C ALA A 71 8.80 0.48 7.78
N VAL A 72 9.68 0.87 6.87
CA VAL A 72 10.71 -0.02 6.33
C VAL A 72 12.11 0.44 6.71
N ASN A 73 13.01 -0.53 6.88
CA ASN A 73 14.44 -0.30 6.95
C ASN A 73 15.01 -0.59 5.56
N PHE A 74 15.63 0.42 4.95
CA PHE A 74 16.28 0.27 3.65
C PHE A 74 17.66 -0.33 3.81
N TYR A 75 17.98 -1.31 2.96
CA TYR A 75 19.32 -1.90 2.85
C TYR A 75 20.07 -1.31 1.65
N ASP A 76 21.38 -1.61 1.57
CA ASP A 76 22.26 -1.08 0.53
C ASP A 76 21.83 -1.47 -0.89
N ASP A 77 21.12 -2.59 -1.04
CA ASP A 77 20.55 -3.03 -2.32
C ASP A 77 19.28 -2.27 -2.73
N GLY A 78 18.79 -1.39 -1.87
CA GLY A 78 17.57 -0.62 -2.09
C GLY A 78 16.28 -1.32 -1.67
N ASN A 79 16.35 -2.58 -1.24
CA ASN A 79 15.18 -3.27 -0.70
C ASN A 79 14.76 -2.66 0.64
N GLY A 80 13.45 -2.63 0.89
CA GLY A 80 12.91 -2.19 2.18
C GLY A 80 12.38 -3.39 2.97
N VAL A 81 12.81 -3.52 4.22
CA VAL A 81 12.36 -4.60 5.10
C VAL A 81 11.38 -4.06 6.12
N TYR A 82 10.20 -4.63 6.12
CA TYR A 82 9.09 -4.30 7.00
C TYR A 82 8.84 -5.44 8.00
N ARG A 83 8.88 -5.10 9.30
CA ARG A 83 8.54 -6.05 10.36
C ARG A 83 7.03 -6.04 10.58
N MET A 84 6.37 -7.15 10.21
CA MET A 84 4.94 -7.33 10.43
C MET A 84 4.62 -7.55 11.91
N GLN A 85 3.35 -7.38 12.29
CA GLN A 85 2.88 -7.55 13.67
C GLN A 85 3.13 -8.97 14.23
N ASN A 86 3.11 -9.98 13.35
CA ASN A 86 3.40 -11.38 13.73
C ASN A 86 4.90 -11.66 13.95
N GLY A 87 5.78 -10.67 13.77
CA GLY A 87 7.22 -10.80 13.92
C GLY A 87 7.96 -11.28 12.68
N GLU A 88 7.26 -11.55 11.59
CA GLU A 88 7.86 -11.92 10.32
C GLU A 88 8.30 -10.67 9.53
N ASP A 89 9.33 -10.82 8.71
CA ASP A 89 9.79 -9.76 7.82
C ASP A 89 9.15 -9.90 6.45
N TRP A 90 8.67 -8.77 5.93
CA TRP A 90 8.23 -8.61 4.56
C TRP A 90 9.23 -7.76 3.80
N ILE A 91 9.66 -8.21 2.64
CA ILE A 91 10.64 -7.48 1.82
C ILE A 91 9.93 -6.80 0.65
N TYR A 92 9.99 -5.47 0.62
CA TYR A 92 9.62 -4.70 -0.55
C TYR A 92 10.85 -4.63 -1.48
N PRO A 93 10.76 -5.12 -2.72
CA PRO A 93 11.89 -5.05 -3.64
C PRO A 93 12.22 -3.59 -3.99
N ALA A 94 13.48 -3.30 -4.24
CA ALA A 94 13.96 -1.95 -4.58
C ALA A 94 13.17 -1.33 -5.75
N GLU A 95 12.84 -2.12 -6.75
CA GLU A 95 12.02 -1.70 -7.89
C GLU A 95 10.65 -1.16 -7.45
N GLY A 96 10.10 -1.70 -6.38
CA GLY A 96 8.80 -1.29 -5.84
C GLY A 96 8.71 0.18 -5.49
N PHE A 97 9.83 0.81 -5.16
CA PHE A 97 9.89 2.23 -4.79
C PHE A 97 10.07 3.17 -5.99
N SER A 98 10.09 2.65 -7.20
CA SER A 98 10.21 3.42 -8.44
C SER A 98 8.89 3.99 -8.95
N GLY A 99 7.76 3.54 -8.40
CA GLY A 99 6.44 3.92 -8.85
C GLY A 99 6.18 5.43 -8.75
N ARG A 100 5.47 5.95 -9.74
CA ARG A 100 5.03 7.35 -9.80
C ARG A 100 3.60 7.38 -10.26
N GLY A 101 2.83 8.28 -9.67
CA GLY A 101 1.43 8.44 -10.00
C GLY A 101 0.96 9.87 -9.81
N VAL A 102 -0.34 10.07 -9.97
CA VAL A 102 -0.98 11.37 -9.82
C VAL A 102 -2.26 11.22 -8.99
N ILE A 103 -2.39 12.05 -7.96
CA ILE A 103 -3.60 12.18 -7.16
C ILE A 103 -4.08 13.63 -7.26
N ARG A 104 -5.28 13.84 -7.80
CA ARG A 104 -5.90 15.18 -7.93
C ARG A 104 -4.93 16.21 -8.53
N GLY A 105 -4.21 15.83 -9.59
CA GLY A 105 -3.27 16.70 -10.28
C GLY A 105 -1.90 16.82 -9.60
N MET A 106 -1.69 16.20 -8.46
CA MET A 106 -0.40 16.21 -7.75
C MET A 106 0.41 14.96 -8.09
N ASN A 107 1.68 15.14 -8.43
CA ASN A 107 2.63 14.04 -8.60
C ASN A 107 2.95 13.43 -7.23
N VAL A 108 2.82 12.12 -7.13
CA VAL A 108 3.08 11.38 -5.90
C VAL A 108 3.97 10.17 -6.17
N LYS A 109 4.69 9.73 -5.13
CA LYS A 109 5.37 8.44 -5.15
C LYS A 109 4.37 7.38 -4.71
N CYS A 110 4.45 6.21 -5.33
CA CYS A 110 3.64 5.05 -4.98
C CYS A 110 4.43 3.78 -5.24
N LEU A 111 3.97 2.67 -4.70
CA LEU A 111 4.57 1.39 -5.06
C LEU A 111 4.31 1.09 -6.53
N SER A 112 5.26 0.43 -7.19
CA SER A 112 5.15 0.06 -8.60
C SER A 112 3.98 -0.89 -8.85
N PRO A 113 3.45 -0.97 -10.08
CA PRO A 113 2.37 -1.91 -10.39
C PRO A 113 2.70 -3.36 -10.01
N THR A 114 3.91 -3.82 -10.31
CA THR A 114 4.37 -5.17 -9.97
C THR A 114 4.38 -5.40 -8.46
N THR A 115 4.86 -4.43 -7.69
CA THR A 115 4.90 -4.54 -6.23
C THR A 115 3.53 -4.44 -5.60
N GLN A 116 2.61 -3.65 -6.14
CA GLN A 116 1.21 -3.65 -5.72
C GLN A 116 0.60 -5.05 -5.86
N VAL A 117 0.82 -5.70 -6.99
CA VAL A 117 0.36 -7.09 -7.21
C VAL A 117 0.99 -8.05 -6.20
N LEU A 118 2.29 -7.92 -5.96
CA LEU A 118 3.01 -8.74 -4.98
C LEU A 118 2.41 -8.61 -3.58
N CYS A 119 2.16 -7.38 -3.13
CA CYS A 119 1.57 -7.10 -1.81
C CYS A 119 0.15 -7.65 -1.67
N HIS A 120 -0.63 -7.69 -2.76
CA HIS A 120 -1.99 -8.22 -2.76
C HIS A 120 -2.04 -9.74 -2.92
N THR A 121 -0.93 -10.38 -3.24
CA THR A 121 -0.86 -11.84 -3.42
C THR A 121 -0.75 -12.58 -2.10
N TYR A 122 -0.10 -11.99 -1.11
CA TYR A 122 0.26 -12.65 0.15
C TYR A 122 -0.30 -11.91 1.36
N GLY A 123 -0.57 -12.64 2.42
CA GLY A 123 -0.90 -12.09 3.73
C GLY A 123 -2.38 -12.03 4.08
N TYR A 124 -3.30 -12.16 3.10
CA TYR A 124 -4.74 -12.21 3.35
C TYR A 124 -5.50 -12.83 2.18
N ILE A 125 -6.78 -13.13 2.40
CA ILE A 125 -7.66 -13.65 1.36
C ILE A 125 -8.21 -12.46 0.56
N PRO A 126 -7.99 -12.38 -0.76
CA PRO A 126 -8.50 -11.29 -1.59
C PRO A 126 -10.04 -11.21 -1.55
N VAL A 127 -10.54 -9.98 -1.53
CA VAL A 127 -11.96 -9.67 -1.65
C VAL A 127 -12.24 -8.94 -2.95
N GLU A 128 -13.50 -8.64 -3.26
CA GLU A 128 -13.91 -8.07 -4.55
C GLU A 128 -13.11 -6.83 -4.97
N LYS A 129 -12.86 -5.90 -4.04
CA LYS A 129 -12.09 -4.69 -4.35
C LYS A 129 -10.64 -5.00 -4.78
N ASP A 130 -10.04 -6.06 -4.24
CA ASP A 130 -8.68 -6.45 -4.59
C ASP A 130 -8.62 -7.01 -6.01
N PHE A 131 -9.58 -7.83 -6.40
CA PHE A 131 -9.69 -8.33 -7.77
C PHE A 131 -9.87 -7.18 -8.77
N CYS A 132 -10.77 -6.24 -8.47
CA CYS A 132 -10.98 -5.07 -9.32
C CYS A 132 -9.70 -4.23 -9.47
N ASP A 133 -9.05 -3.90 -8.36
CA ASP A 133 -7.84 -3.09 -8.36
C ASP A 133 -6.72 -3.77 -9.17
N MET A 134 -6.52 -5.06 -8.97
CA MET A 134 -5.46 -5.81 -9.65
C MET A 134 -5.74 -6.02 -11.13
N GLU A 135 -7.00 -6.26 -11.52
CA GLU A 135 -7.40 -6.34 -12.93
C GLU A 135 -7.12 -5.03 -13.66
N LEU A 136 -7.43 -3.89 -13.04
CA LEU A 136 -7.16 -2.57 -13.62
C LEU A 136 -5.65 -2.33 -13.83
N LEU A 137 -4.83 -2.72 -12.85
CA LEU A 137 -3.37 -2.64 -12.99
C LEU A 137 -2.85 -3.55 -14.10
N ALA A 138 -3.35 -4.77 -14.17
CA ALA A 138 -2.96 -5.72 -15.22
C ALA A 138 -3.32 -5.20 -16.61
N GLU A 139 -4.51 -4.64 -16.77
CA GLU A 139 -4.97 -4.06 -18.03
C GLU A 139 -4.12 -2.88 -18.47
N GLN A 140 -3.83 -1.95 -17.55
CA GLN A 140 -3.11 -0.72 -17.88
C GLN A 140 -1.60 -0.92 -18.04
N PHE A 141 -0.98 -1.75 -17.21
CA PHE A 141 0.48 -1.88 -17.14
C PHE A 141 1.00 -3.21 -17.67
N GLY A 142 0.12 -4.13 -18.06
CA GLY A 142 0.54 -5.45 -18.56
C GLY A 142 1.14 -6.35 -17.50
N VAL A 143 0.87 -6.10 -16.22
CA VAL A 143 1.36 -6.93 -15.11
C VAL A 143 0.63 -8.26 -15.10
N GLU A 144 1.38 -9.36 -15.00
CA GLU A 144 0.80 -10.69 -14.88
C GLU A 144 0.23 -10.91 -13.47
N LEU A 145 -1.03 -11.34 -13.39
CA LEU A 145 -1.67 -11.66 -12.12
C LEU A 145 -1.42 -13.13 -11.75
N PRO A 146 -0.98 -13.43 -10.53
CA PRO A 146 -0.89 -14.80 -10.04
C PRO A 146 -2.29 -15.42 -9.89
N PRO A 147 -2.40 -16.76 -9.84
CA PRO A 147 -3.70 -17.45 -9.75
C PRO A 147 -4.60 -16.92 -8.63
N GLN A 148 -4.03 -16.53 -7.48
CA GLN A 148 -4.77 -16.04 -6.32
C GLN A 148 -5.56 -14.76 -6.59
N LEU A 149 -5.10 -13.96 -7.58
CA LEU A 149 -5.69 -12.67 -7.94
C LEU A 149 -6.46 -12.73 -9.26
N ARG A 150 -6.67 -13.92 -9.80
CA ARG A 150 -7.51 -14.12 -10.98
C ARG A 150 -8.91 -14.56 -10.55
N ARG A 151 -9.91 -13.92 -11.12
CA ARG A 151 -11.30 -14.38 -10.92
C ARG A 151 -11.50 -15.74 -11.58
N SER A 152 -12.27 -16.61 -10.92
CA SER A 152 -12.73 -17.82 -11.57
C SER A 152 -13.66 -17.45 -12.73
N PRO A 153 -13.55 -18.13 -13.89
CA PRO A 153 -14.48 -17.86 -15.00
C PRO A 153 -15.92 -18.11 -14.54
N PRO A 154 -16.88 -17.29 -15.00
CA PRO A 154 -18.28 -17.52 -14.69
C PRO A 154 -18.69 -18.90 -15.21
N GLY A 155 -19.10 -19.83 -14.32
CA GLY A 155 -19.54 -21.17 -14.67
C GLY A 155 -18.66 -22.32 -14.17
N SER A 156 -17.57 -22.08 -13.44
CA SER A 156 -16.77 -23.14 -12.81
C SER A 156 -17.34 -23.61 -11.44
N GLY A 157 -18.59 -23.28 -11.16
CA GLY A 157 -19.33 -23.90 -10.05
C GLY A 157 -19.57 -25.36 -10.41
N LEU A 158 -18.85 -26.25 -9.75
CA LEU A 158 -19.15 -27.66 -9.77
C LEU A 158 -20.60 -27.87 -9.28
N SER A 159 -21.42 -28.31 -10.18
CA SER A 159 -22.74 -28.86 -9.85
C SER A 159 -22.56 -30.14 -9.03
#